data_817f5468e55efdfbf07b90f98a06f85e
#
_entry.id   817f5468e55efdfbf07b90f98a06f85e
#
_cell.length_a   1.000
_cell.length_b   1.000
_cell.length_c   1.000
_cell.angle_alpha   90.00
_cell.angle_beta   90.00
_cell.angle_gamma   90.00
#
_symmetry.space_group_name_H-M   'P 1'
#
loop_
_entity.id
_entity.type
_entity.pdbx_description
1 polymer ?
#
loop_
_entity_poly.entity_id
_entity_poly.type
_entity_poly.pdbx_seq_one_letter_code
_entity_poly.pdbx_strand_id
1 'polypeptide(L)'
;EMLMIGGSDEHGVPITLRAKKEGITPQDVVDRYHGIIKKSFEEFGITFDIYSRTTSATHHQMASDFFRTLYDKGEFIEKTSEQYYDEEAKQFLADRYIMGTCPHCGNEKAYGDQCEACGTSLSPTDLIDPKSAISGSKPVMRETKHWYLPLDKWEPFLRKWILEDHKEWKPNVYGQCKSWLDMGLQPRAVSRDLDWGIPVPVEGAEGKVLYVWFDAPIGYISNTKELLPDSWETWWKDPETKMVHFIGKDNIVFHCIVFPSMLKAEGSYNLPENVPANEFLNLEGDKISTSRNWAVWLNEYLVDMPGKQDVSVSYTHL
;
A
#
# COMPACT_ATOMS: atom_id res chain seq x y z
N GLU A 1 8.68 -12.42 24.58
CA GLU A 1 7.39 -12.62 23.88
C GLU A 1 7.53 -12.19 22.42
N MET A 2 6.70 -12.75 21.56
CA MET A 2 6.66 -12.44 20.12
C MET A 2 5.21 -12.35 19.68
N LEU A 3 4.89 -11.37 18.83
CA LEU A 3 3.57 -11.23 18.22
C LEU A 3 3.71 -11.35 16.70
N MET A 4 2.87 -12.17 16.09
CA MET A 4 2.70 -12.27 14.65
C MET A 4 1.45 -11.49 14.23
N ILE A 5 1.65 -10.31 13.65
CA ILE A 5 0.58 -9.39 13.29
C ILE A 5 0.38 -9.40 11.78
N GLY A 6 -0.84 -9.59 11.32
CA GLY A 6 -1.21 -9.54 9.91
C GLY A 6 -2.55 -8.88 9.68
N GLY A 7 -2.87 -8.58 8.44
CA GLY A 7 -4.16 -8.00 8.07
C GLY A 7 -4.32 -7.76 6.59
N SER A 8 -5.57 -7.53 6.17
CA SER A 8 -5.94 -7.18 4.81
C SER A 8 -5.84 -5.68 4.61
N ASP A 9 -5.16 -5.27 3.54
CA ASP A 9 -5.26 -3.91 2.99
C ASP A 9 -6.49 -3.84 2.07
N GLU A 10 -7.46 -2.99 2.45
CA GLU A 10 -8.81 -3.00 1.90
C GLU A 10 -9.24 -1.69 1.27
N HIS A 11 -8.35 -0.72 1.16
CA HIS A 11 -8.62 0.57 0.53
C HIS A 11 -8.04 0.64 -0.88
N GLY A 12 -8.40 1.70 -1.61
CA GLY A 12 -7.86 2.01 -2.92
C GLY A 12 -8.74 1.63 -4.11
N VAL A 13 -8.32 2.14 -5.28
CA VAL A 13 -9.05 2.09 -6.55
C VAL A 13 -9.40 0.66 -7.04
N PRO A 14 -8.54 -0.37 -6.91
CA PRO A 14 -8.88 -1.72 -7.38
C PRO A 14 -10.16 -2.28 -6.75
N ILE A 15 -10.42 -1.97 -5.49
CA ILE A 15 -11.62 -2.42 -4.76
C ILE A 15 -12.87 -1.79 -5.36
N THR A 16 -12.86 -0.48 -5.59
CA THR A 16 -14.00 0.24 -6.17
C THR A 16 -14.29 -0.16 -7.60
N LEU A 17 -13.24 -0.40 -8.41
CA LEU A 17 -13.41 -0.92 -9.78
C LEU A 17 -14.04 -2.33 -9.77
N ARG A 18 -13.59 -3.18 -8.85
CA ARG A 18 -14.16 -4.53 -8.70
C ARG A 18 -15.62 -4.46 -8.26
N ALA A 19 -15.94 -3.64 -7.28
CA ALA A 19 -17.30 -3.42 -6.80
C ALA A 19 -18.25 -2.95 -7.94
N LYS A 20 -17.81 -1.95 -8.70
CA LYS A 20 -18.56 -1.45 -9.87
C LYS A 20 -18.78 -2.55 -10.92
N LYS A 21 -17.76 -3.34 -11.23
CA LYS A 21 -17.85 -4.45 -12.21
C LYS A 21 -18.82 -5.53 -11.77
N GLU A 22 -18.91 -5.83 -10.48
CA GLU A 22 -19.77 -6.87 -9.93
C GLU A 22 -21.16 -6.35 -9.50
N GLY A 23 -21.36 -5.02 -9.49
CA GLY A 23 -22.65 -4.42 -9.07
C GLY A 23 -22.92 -4.56 -7.57
N ILE A 24 -21.86 -4.61 -6.74
CA ILE A 24 -21.92 -4.73 -5.28
C ILE A 24 -21.19 -3.54 -4.63
N THR A 25 -21.23 -3.44 -3.30
CA THR A 25 -20.51 -2.39 -2.58
C THR A 25 -19.02 -2.73 -2.44
N PRO A 26 -18.12 -1.72 -2.26
CA PRO A 26 -16.73 -1.97 -1.90
C PRO A 26 -16.59 -2.80 -0.62
N GLN A 27 -17.48 -2.60 0.36
CA GLN A 27 -17.51 -3.36 1.61
C GLN A 27 -17.78 -4.86 1.35
N ASP A 28 -18.72 -5.20 0.47
CA ASP A 28 -19.00 -6.61 0.12
C ASP A 28 -17.78 -7.29 -0.52
N VAL A 29 -17.02 -6.54 -1.34
CA VAL A 29 -15.78 -7.04 -1.96
C VAL A 29 -14.77 -7.38 -0.88
N VAL A 30 -14.46 -6.44 0.02
CA VAL A 30 -13.42 -6.64 1.02
C VAL A 30 -13.82 -7.67 2.07
N ASP A 31 -15.08 -7.74 2.47
CA ASP A 31 -15.59 -8.76 3.39
C ASP A 31 -15.40 -10.18 2.84
N ARG A 32 -15.73 -10.36 1.58
CA ARG A 32 -15.53 -11.65 0.88
C ARG A 32 -14.05 -12.04 0.84
N TYR A 33 -13.18 -11.14 0.38
CA TYR A 33 -11.75 -11.46 0.22
C TYR A 33 -11.03 -11.59 1.56
N HIS A 34 -11.36 -10.76 2.55
CA HIS A 34 -10.82 -10.92 3.90
C HIS A 34 -11.12 -12.32 4.47
N GLY A 35 -12.37 -12.77 4.35
CA GLY A 35 -12.77 -14.10 4.81
C GLY A 35 -12.04 -15.23 4.08
N ILE A 36 -11.90 -15.14 2.75
CA ILE A 36 -11.16 -16.14 1.95
C ILE A 36 -9.68 -16.18 2.37
N ILE A 37 -9.02 -15.03 2.47
CA ILE A 37 -7.59 -14.94 2.79
C ILE A 37 -7.33 -15.46 4.20
N LYS A 38 -8.10 -15.00 5.19
CA LYS A 38 -7.96 -15.44 6.59
C LYS A 38 -8.13 -16.95 6.72
N LYS A 39 -9.20 -17.49 6.14
CA LYS A 39 -9.45 -18.94 6.13
C LYS A 39 -8.34 -19.70 5.43
N SER A 40 -7.83 -19.20 4.30
CA SER A 40 -6.74 -19.87 3.57
C SER A 40 -5.47 -19.94 4.41
N PHE A 41 -5.11 -18.89 5.15
CA PHE A 41 -3.98 -18.93 6.08
C PHE A 41 -4.19 -19.96 7.19
N GLU A 42 -5.37 -19.99 7.81
CA GLU A 42 -5.71 -20.96 8.85
C GLU A 42 -5.61 -22.41 8.34
N GLU A 43 -6.19 -22.71 7.17
CA GLU A 43 -6.15 -24.03 6.54
C GLU A 43 -4.74 -24.43 6.07
N PHE A 44 -3.89 -23.44 5.78
CA PHE A 44 -2.48 -23.65 5.45
C PHE A 44 -1.59 -23.87 6.67
N GLY A 45 -2.14 -23.72 7.88
CA GLY A 45 -1.41 -23.87 9.14
C GLY A 45 -0.60 -22.62 9.50
N ILE A 46 -0.85 -21.47 8.85
CA ILE A 46 -0.24 -20.18 9.19
C ILE A 46 -1.09 -19.53 10.27
N THR A 47 -0.49 -19.27 11.43
CA THR A 47 -1.17 -18.68 12.57
C THR A 47 -0.68 -17.26 12.81
N PHE A 48 -1.62 -16.35 13.06
CA PHE A 48 -1.37 -15.00 13.54
C PHE A 48 -1.93 -14.85 14.95
N ASP A 49 -1.29 -14.02 15.78
CA ASP A 49 -1.90 -13.59 17.03
C ASP A 49 -3.13 -12.73 16.76
N ILE A 50 -3.07 -11.94 15.68
CA ILE A 50 -4.22 -11.27 15.09
C ILE A 50 -4.07 -11.15 13.58
N TYR A 51 -5.15 -11.44 12.84
CA TYR A 51 -5.31 -11.11 11.43
C TYR A 51 -6.55 -10.20 11.29
N SER A 52 -6.32 -8.87 11.21
CA SER A 52 -7.36 -7.86 11.14
C SER A 52 -7.41 -7.20 9.75
N ARG A 53 -7.89 -5.97 9.64
CA ARG A 53 -8.20 -5.31 8.37
C ARG A 53 -8.17 -3.79 8.47
N THR A 54 -7.89 -3.10 7.37
CA THR A 54 -7.85 -1.63 7.34
C THR A 54 -9.23 -0.97 7.32
N THR A 55 -10.32 -1.72 7.10
CA THR A 55 -11.69 -1.22 7.25
C THR A 55 -12.24 -1.31 8.67
N SER A 56 -11.43 -1.75 9.65
CA SER A 56 -11.88 -1.79 11.06
C SER A 56 -12.02 -0.37 11.63
N ALA A 57 -12.95 -0.20 12.59
CA ALA A 57 -13.15 1.08 13.26
C ALA A 57 -11.90 1.54 14.02
N THR A 58 -11.17 0.60 14.63
CA THR A 58 -9.91 0.89 15.33
C THR A 58 -8.87 1.43 14.37
N HIS A 59 -8.77 0.84 13.16
CA HIS A 59 -7.84 1.32 12.15
C HIS A 59 -8.21 2.70 11.64
N HIS A 60 -9.48 2.95 11.31
CA HIS A 60 -9.96 4.27 10.88
C HIS A 60 -9.63 5.36 11.89
N GLN A 61 -9.86 5.09 13.19
CA GLN A 61 -9.50 6.03 14.25
C GLN A 61 -7.99 6.23 14.35
N MET A 62 -7.21 5.14 14.34
CA MET A 62 -5.75 5.19 14.46
C MET A 62 -5.09 5.95 13.30
N ALA A 63 -5.51 5.68 12.06
CA ALA A 63 -4.96 6.35 10.89
C ALA A 63 -5.36 7.83 10.84
N SER A 64 -6.59 8.16 11.26
CA SER A 64 -7.05 9.55 11.41
C SER A 64 -6.22 10.31 12.45
N ASP A 65 -5.98 9.70 13.62
CA ASP A 65 -5.20 10.32 14.69
C ASP A 65 -3.73 10.47 14.30
N PHE A 66 -3.17 9.48 13.59
CA PHE A 66 -1.82 9.54 13.06
C PHE A 66 -1.66 10.68 12.05
N PHE A 67 -2.61 10.82 11.12
CA PHE A 67 -2.61 11.93 10.16
C PHE A 67 -2.70 13.28 10.88
N ARG A 68 -3.64 13.44 11.83
CA ARG A 68 -3.76 14.69 12.61
C ARG A 68 -2.48 15.03 13.36
N THR A 69 -1.84 14.05 13.99
CA THR A 69 -0.58 14.27 14.69
C THR A 69 0.49 14.85 13.77
N LEU A 70 0.63 14.32 12.55
CA LEU A 70 1.58 14.85 11.56
C LEU A 70 1.15 16.23 11.04
N TYR A 71 -0.14 16.42 10.82
CA TYR A 71 -0.70 17.70 10.38
C TYR A 71 -0.46 18.80 11.41
N ASP A 72 -0.75 18.56 12.67
CA ASP A 72 -0.58 19.52 13.77
C ASP A 72 0.90 19.85 14.03
N LYS A 73 1.80 18.91 13.75
CA LYS A 73 3.26 19.11 13.76
C LYS A 73 3.79 19.89 12.55
N GLY A 74 2.97 20.17 11.54
CA GLY A 74 3.40 20.82 10.30
C GLY A 74 4.29 19.95 9.42
N GLU A 75 4.14 18.63 9.50
CA GLU A 75 4.94 17.67 8.72
C GLU A 75 4.47 17.51 7.28
N PHE A 76 3.33 18.08 6.90
CA PHE A 76 2.82 18.04 5.53
C PHE A 76 3.01 19.34 4.78
N ILE A 77 3.21 19.23 3.46
CA ILE A 77 3.15 20.32 2.51
C ILE A 77 1.79 20.27 1.82
N GLU A 78 1.05 21.37 1.82
CA GLU A 78 -0.17 21.50 1.01
C GLU A 78 0.19 21.98 -0.39
N LYS A 79 -0.31 21.27 -1.42
CA LYS A 79 -0.12 21.66 -2.82
C LYS A 79 -1.44 21.55 -3.57
N THR A 80 -1.76 22.59 -4.34
CA THR A 80 -2.79 22.54 -5.38
C THR A 80 -2.12 22.14 -6.68
N SER A 81 -2.71 21.18 -7.37
CA SER A 81 -2.25 20.68 -8.67
C SER A 81 -3.44 20.38 -9.56
N GLU A 82 -3.21 20.43 -10.86
CA GLU A 82 -4.21 19.97 -11.83
C GLU A 82 -4.19 18.46 -11.93
N GLN A 83 -5.38 17.85 -11.89
CA GLN A 83 -5.58 16.42 -12.09
C GLN A 83 -6.73 16.14 -13.06
N TYR A 84 -6.72 14.99 -13.68
CA TYR A 84 -7.79 14.58 -14.57
C TYR A 84 -9.10 14.37 -13.82
N TYR A 85 -10.17 14.92 -14.38
CA TYR A 85 -11.53 14.84 -13.88
C TYR A 85 -12.45 14.30 -14.96
N ASP A 86 -13.30 13.36 -14.61
CA ASP A 86 -14.35 12.79 -15.46
C ASP A 86 -15.63 13.58 -15.24
N GLU A 87 -16.10 14.31 -16.26
CA GLU A 87 -17.31 15.11 -16.17
C GLU A 87 -18.60 14.26 -16.20
N GLU A 88 -18.55 13.07 -16.80
CA GLU A 88 -19.68 12.14 -16.84
C GLU A 88 -19.83 11.41 -15.52
N ALA A 89 -18.72 10.87 -14.97
CA ALA A 89 -18.70 10.22 -13.69
C ALA A 89 -18.65 11.20 -12.49
N LYS A 90 -18.43 12.48 -12.74
CA LYS A 90 -18.34 13.57 -11.75
C LYS A 90 -17.32 13.30 -10.65
N GLN A 91 -16.16 12.74 -11.01
CA GLN A 91 -15.10 12.45 -10.06
C GLN A 91 -13.71 12.66 -10.66
N PHE A 92 -12.71 12.88 -9.78
CA PHE A 92 -11.30 12.86 -10.18
C PHE A 92 -10.85 11.46 -10.55
N LEU A 93 -9.90 11.38 -11.49
CA LEU A 93 -9.34 10.13 -11.99
C LEU A 93 -7.95 9.92 -11.40
N ALA A 94 -7.93 9.30 -10.21
CA ALA A 94 -6.68 8.90 -9.58
C ALA A 94 -6.20 7.55 -10.13
N ASP A 95 -4.88 7.42 -10.26
CA ASP A 95 -4.19 6.15 -10.49
C ASP A 95 -4.83 5.28 -11.60
N ARG A 96 -5.51 4.20 -11.23
CA ARG A 96 -6.12 3.23 -12.17
C ARG A 96 -7.49 3.62 -12.71
N TYR A 97 -8.02 4.77 -12.30
CA TYR A 97 -9.21 5.33 -12.94
C TYR A 97 -8.94 5.98 -14.28
N ILE A 98 -7.65 6.13 -14.65
CA ILE A 98 -7.26 6.65 -15.95
C ILE A 98 -6.41 5.63 -16.70
N MET A 99 -6.66 5.47 -17.98
CA MET A 99 -5.91 4.63 -18.90
C MET A 99 -5.52 5.41 -20.13
N GLY A 100 -4.44 4.98 -20.77
CA GLY A 100 -3.97 5.56 -22.03
C GLY A 100 -2.81 4.77 -22.61
N THR A 101 -2.16 5.33 -23.62
CA THR A 101 -1.01 4.70 -24.24
C THR A 101 0.26 5.03 -23.45
N CYS A 102 1.03 4.00 -23.12
CA CYS A 102 2.31 4.15 -22.44
C CYS A 102 3.34 4.84 -23.36
N PRO A 103 3.95 5.94 -22.92
CA PRO A 103 4.95 6.64 -23.75
C PRO A 103 6.25 5.85 -23.98
N HIS A 104 6.52 4.82 -23.16
CA HIS A 104 7.74 4.03 -23.22
C HIS A 104 7.64 2.81 -24.14
N CYS A 105 6.52 2.07 -24.08
CA CYS A 105 6.39 0.82 -24.83
C CYS A 105 5.22 0.76 -25.82
N GLY A 106 4.40 1.83 -25.89
CA GLY A 106 3.26 1.87 -26.80
C GLY A 106 2.05 1.00 -26.37
N ASN A 107 2.05 0.43 -25.18
CA ASN A 107 0.88 -0.32 -24.66
C ASN A 107 -0.31 0.63 -24.51
N GLU A 108 -1.38 0.38 -25.26
CA GLU A 108 -2.61 1.21 -25.27
C GLU A 108 -3.49 1.05 -24.00
N LYS A 109 -3.12 0.16 -23.10
CA LYS A 109 -3.84 -0.14 -21.85
C LYS A 109 -2.98 0.08 -20.60
N ALA A 110 -2.14 1.12 -20.62
CA ALA A 110 -1.38 1.52 -19.45
C ALA A 110 -2.26 2.31 -18.48
N TYR A 111 -2.09 2.06 -17.19
CA TYR A 111 -2.75 2.83 -16.14
C TYR A 111 -1.92 4.05 -15.73
N GLY A 112 -2.56 5.01 -15.06
CA GLY A 112 -1.92 6.25 -14.66
C GLY A 112 -0.88 6.12 -13.55
N ASP A 113 -0.78 4.96 -12.89
CA ASP A 113 0.23 4.65 -11.88
C ASP A 113 1.39 3.82 -12.43
N GLN A 114 1.10 2.90 -13.35
CA GLN A 114 2.08 1.96 -13.89
C GLN A 114 1.63 1.35 -15.22
N CYS A 115 2.58 1.12 -16.10
CA CYS A 115 2.35 0.28 -17.27
C CYS A 115 2.57 -1.20 -16.92
N GLU A 116 1.52 -2.02 -16.98
CA GLU A 116 1.60 -3.44 -16.66
C GLU A 116 2.43 -4.26 -17.70
N ALA A 117 2.60 -3.74 -18.90
CA ALA A 117 3.38 -4.42 -19.95
C ALA A 117 4.89 -4.26 -19.77
N CYS A 118 5.39 -3.05 -19.49
CA CYS A 118 6.82 -2.78 -19.33
C CYS A 118 7.26 -2.51 -17.88
N GLY A 119 6.32 -2.43 -16.95
CA GLY A 119 6.59 -2.21 -15.52
C GLY A 119 7.00 -0.78 -15.14
N THR A 120 7.02 0.16 -16.12
CA THR A 120 7.42 1.55 -15.86
C THR A 120 6.37 2.23 -14.98
N SER A 121 6.81 2.92 -13.92
CA SER A 121 5.96 3.82 -13.13
C SER A 121 5.60 5.04 -13.98
N LEU A 122 4.34 5.43 -13.94
CA LEU A 122 3.79 6.55 -14.72
C LEU A 122 3.09 7.55 -13.78
N SER A 123 2.97 8.77 -14.27
CA SER A 123 1.99 9.73 -13.78
C SER A 123 0.79 9.73 -14.74
N PRO A 124 -0.44 10.00 -14.29
CA PRO A 124 -1.61 10.14 -15.16
C PRO A 124 -1.37 11.09 -16.36
N THR A 125 -0.59 12.13 -16.15
CA THR A 125 -0.24 13.15 -17.17
C THR A 125 0.77 12.67 -18.20
N ASP A 126 1.47 11.56 -17.97
CA ASP A 126 2.43 10.98 -18.92
C ASP A 126 1.74 10.17 -20.02
N LEU A 127 0.49 9.74 -19.78
CA LEU A 127 -0.25 8.89 -20.72
C LEU A 127 -0.59 9.66 -22.01
N ILE A 128 -0.41 8.99 -23.14
CA ILE A 128 -0.86 9.49 -24.45
C ILE A 128 -2.33 9.09 -24.62
N ASP A 129 -3.16 10.04 -25.09
CA ASP A 129 -4.61 9.87 -25.27
C ASP A 129 -5.34 9.30 -24.04
N PRO A 130 -5.23 9.98 -22.87
CA PRO A 130 -5.83 9.50 -21.63
C PRO A 130 -7.36 9.43 -21.73
N LYS A 131 -7.93 8.36 -21.16
CA LYS A 131 -9.37 8.11 -21.07
C LYS A 131 -9.75 7.67 -19.67
N SER A 132 -10.95 8.04 -19.25
CA SER A 132 -11.53 7.52 -18.02
C SER A 132 -11.73 6.00 -18.12
N ALA A 133 -11.24 5.25 -17.13
CA ALA A 133 -11.52 3.83 -17.00
C ALA A 133 -12.96 3.57 -16.50
N ILE A 134 -13.68 4.64 -16.10
CA ILE A 134 -15.02 4.56 -15.54
C ILE A 134 -16.08 4.74 -16.62
N SER A 135 -16.01 5.86 -17.36
CA SER A 135 -16.99 6.23 -18.40
C SER A 135 -16.49 5.99 -19.81
N GLY A 136 -15.17 5.87 -20.02
CA GLY A 136 -14.53 5.86 -21.33
C GLY A 136 -14.37 7.23 -21.95
N SER A 137 -14.86 8.30 -21.30
CA SER A 137 -14.80 9.68 -21.81
C SER A 137 -13.36 10.23 -21.76
N LYS A 138 -13.13 11.29 -22.53
CA LYS A 138 -11.89 12.06 -22.44
C LYS A 138 -11.96 12.96 -21.21
N PRO A 139 -11.02 12.86 -20.25
CA PRO A 139 -11.06 13.65 -19.04
C PRO A 139 -10.63 15.10 -19.30
N VAL A 140 -11.02 15.99 -18.39
CA VAL A 140 -10.58 17.39 -18.34
C VAL A 140 -9.66 17.61 -17.15
N MET A 141 -8.81 18.66 -17.21
CA MET A 141 -7.99 19.05 -16.07
C MET A 141 -8.79 19.91 -15.12
N ARG A 142 -8.70 19.63 -13.82
CA ARG A 142 -9.26 20.44 -12.73
C ARG A 142 -8.26 20.55 -11.57
N GLU A 143 -8.27 21.68 -10.91
CA GLU A 143 -7.47 21.90 -9.71
C GLU A 143 -8.01 21.10 -8.54
N THR A 144 -7.10 20.47 -7.78
CA THR A 144 -7.37 19.83 -6.50
C THR A 144 -6.21 20.04 -5.55
N LYS A 145 -6.51 20.14 -4.25
CA LYS A 145 -5.52 20.31 -3.18
C LYS A 145 -5.27 18.99 -2.48
N HIS A 146 -4.00 18.66 -2.26
CA HIS A 146 -3.59 17.50 -1.52
C HIS A 146 -2.50 17.81 -0.50
N TRP A 147 -2.35 16.93 0.50
CA TRP A 147 -1.29 16.92 1.49
C TRP A 147 -0.18 15.99 1.02
N TYR A 148 1.06 16.43 1.21
CA TYR A 148 2.25 15.69 0.79
C TYR A 148 3.20 15.50 1.97
N LEU A 149 3.66 14.28 2.17
CA LEU A 149 4.77 13.98 3.07
C LEU A 149 6.08 14.32 2.35
N PRO A 150 6.88 15.29 2.85
CA PRO A 150 8.14 15.69 2.23
C PRO A 150 9.23 14.64 2.52
N LEU A 151 9.31 13.59 1.71
CA LEU A 151 10.29 12.52 1.88
C LEU A 151 11.73 13.02 1.73
N ASP A 152 11.95 14.06 0.94
CA ASP A 152 13.23 14.76 0.78
C ASP A 152 13.75 15.33 2.11
N LYS A 153 12.88 15.83 2.98
CA LYS A 153 13.23 16.25 4.35
C LYS A 153 13.85 15.12 5.17
N TRP A 154 13.39 13.90 4.95
CA TRP A 154 13.79 12.70 5.69
C TRP A 154 14.94 11.93 5.03
N GLU A 155 15.36 12.31 3.81
CA GLU A 155 16.42 11.61 3.07
C GLU A 155 17.74 11.50 3.85
N PRO A 156 18.27 12.56 4.52
CA PRO A 156 19.51 12.42 5.29
C PRO A 156 19.44 11.38 6.41
N PHE A 157 18.29 11.31 7.09
CA PHE A 157 18.03 10.29 8.10
C PHE A 157 17.99 8.89 7.47
N LEU A 158 17.24 8.71 6.38
CA LEU A 158 17.10 7.42 5.69
C LEU A 158 18.44 6.93 5.14
N ARG A 159 19.27 7.83 4.58
CA ARG A 159 20.62 7.48 4.10
C ARG A 159 21.46 6.91 5.21
N LYS A 160 21.50 7.59 6.36
CA LYS A 160 22.25 7.10 7.50
C LYS A 160 21.68 5.76 7.99
N TRP A 161 20.39 5.73 8.27
CA TRP A 161 19.73 4.56 8.87
C TRP A 161 19.82 3.32 7.99
N ILE A 162 19.59 3.44 6.67
CA ILE A 162 19.61 2.27 5.74
C ILE A 162 21.04 1.95 5.30
N LEU A 163 21.80 2.98 4.82
CA LEU A 163 23.06 2.72 4.10
C LEU A 163 24.26 2.57 5.05
N GLU A 164 24.15 3.06 6.30
CA GLU A 164 25.25 2.98 7.29
C GLU A 164 24.90 2.01 8.42
N ASP A 165 23.71 2.13 9.00
CA ASP A 165 23.33 1.41 10.21
C ASP A 165 22.75 0.00 9.92
N HIS A 166 22.23 -0.25 8.70
CA HIS A 166 21.60 -1.52 8.30
C HIS A 166 22.18 -2.15 7.02
N LYS A 167 23.49 -2.21 6.94
CA LYS A 167 24.22 -2.84 5.81
C LYS A 167 23.98 -4.34 5.68
N GLU A 168 23.55 -4.98 6.77
CA GLU A 168 23.25 -6.41 6.87
C GLU A 168 21.93 -6.81 6.25
N TRP A 169 21.06 -5.85 5.89
CA TRP A 169 19.80 -6.17 5.23
C TRP A 169 20.01 -6.92 3.92
N LYS A 170 19.02 -7.71 3.52
CA LYS A 170 19.09 -8.48 2.27
C LYS A 170 19.53 -7.59 1.09
N PRO A 171 20.41 -8.09 0.18
CA PRO A 171 20.94 -7.30 -0.94
C PRO A 171 19.86 -6.66 -1.84
N ASN A 172 18.72 -7.34 -2.05
CA ASN A 172 17.62 -6.79 -2.83
C ASN A 172 16.95 -5.59 -2.12
N VAL A 173 16.78 -5.66 -0.82
CA VAL A 173 16.22 -4.55 -0.01
C VAL A 173 17.19 -3.37 0.01
N TYR A 174 18.44 -3.61 0.40
CA TYR A 174 19.48 -2.59 0.45
C TYR A 174 19.68 -1.92 -0.92
N GLY A 175 19.80 -2.72 -1.99
CA GLY A 175 20.04 -2.22 -3.35
C GLY A 175 18.87 -1.37 -3.87
N GLN A 176 17.63 -1.77 -3.62
CA GLN A 176 16.46 -1.00 -4.04
C GLN A 176 16.34 0.31 -3.26
N CYS A 177 16.55 0.28 -1.94
CA CYS A 177 16.57 1.51 -1.14
C CYS A 177 17.67 2.47 -1.58
N LYS A 178 18.88 1.96 -1.81
CA LYS A 178 20.01 2.76 -2.32
C LYS A 178 19.66 3.40 -3.65
N SER A 179 19.07 2.66 -4.57
CA SER A 179 18.67 3.20 -5.89
C SER A 179 17.66 4.35 -5.75
N TRP A 180 16.67 4.23 -4.88
CA TRP A 180 15.70 5.30 -4.63
C TRP A 180 16.34 6.54 -4.00
N LEU A 181 17.21 6.35 -3.03
CA LEU A 181 17.94 7.44 -2.38
C LEU A 181 18.89 8.13 -3.37
N ASP A 182 19.56 7.38 -4.25
CA ASP A 182 20.48 7.97 -5.25
C ASP A 182 19.73 8.78 -6.33
N MET A 183 18.48 8.45 -6.63
CA MET A 183 17.61 9.26 -7.49
C MET A 183 17.13 10.56 -6.83
N GLY A 184 17.22 10.66 -5.51
CA GLY A 184 16.67 11.76 -4.72
C GLY A 184 15.18 11.61 -4.44
N LEU A 185 14.81 11.70 -3.17
CA LEU A 185 13.43 11.56 -2.74
C LEU A 185 12.61 12.82 -3.05
N GLN A 186 11.35 12.64 -3.37
CA GLN A 186 10.40 13.72 -3.66
C GLN A 186 9.22 13.67 -2.69
N PRO A 187 8.56 14.81 -2.41
CA PRO A 187 7.33 14.83 -1.64
C PRO A 187 6.27 13.91 -2.24
N ARG A 188 5.62 13.11 -1.40
CA ARG A 188 4.61 12.13 -1.83
C ARG A 188 3.24 12.47 -1.27
N ALA A 189 2.23 12.51 -2.16
CA ALA A 189 0.86 12.78 -1.74
C ALA A 189 0.34 11.68 -0.81
N VAL A 190 -0.29 12.09 0.30
CA VAL A 190 -0.87 11.21 1.33
C VAL A 190 -2.39 11.24 1.34
N SER A 191 -3.01 11.93 0.39
CA SER A 191 -4.45 11.98 0.19
C SER A 191 -4.84 11.76 -1.27
N ARG A 192 -6.08 11.37 -1.51
CA ARG A 192 -6.66 11.14 -2.84
C ARG A 192 -8.11 11.64 -2.89
N ASP A 193 -8.55 12.09 -4.05
CA ASP A 193 -9.96 12.36 -4.35
C ASP A 193 -10.66 11.04 -4.69
N LEU A 194 -11.15 10.34 -3.67
CA LEU A 194 -11.82 9.04 -3.77
C LEU A 194 -12.95 8.97 -2.73
N ASP A 195 -13.92 8.10 -2.98
CA ASP A 195 -15.06 7.86 -2.08
C ASP A 195 -14.83 6.67 -1.13
N TRP A 196 -13.84 5.81 -1.44
CA TRP A 196 -13.53 4.62 -0.66
C TRP A 196 -12.15 4.72 0.00
N GLY A 197 -12.14 4.80 1.31
CA GLY A 197 -10.98 4.98 2.16
C GLY A 197 -11.32 5.70 3.45
N ILE A 198 -10.30 6.05 4.22
CA ILE A 198 -10.44 6.81 5.46
C ILE A 198 -10.54 8.31 5.10
N PRO A 199 -11.62 9.02 5.48
CA PRO A 199 -11.72 10.45 5.22
C PRO A 199 -10.53 11.21 5.81
N VAL A 200 -9.98 12.17 5.06
CA VAL A 200 -8.91 13.05 5.55
C VAL A 200 -9.48 13.90 6.70
N PRO A 201 -8.94 13.81 7.93
CA PRO A 201 -9.60 14.30 9.13
C PRO A 201 -9.30 15.78 9.45
N VAL A 202 -9.21 16.65 8.44
CA VAL A 202 -8.95 18.09 8.60
C VAL A 202 -9.93 18.92 7.79
N GLU A 203 -10.10 20.17 8.17
CA GLU A 203 -11.01 21.12 7.49
C GLU A 203 -10.57 21.38 6.04
N GLY A 204 -11.52 21.49 5.12
CA GLY A 204 -11.28 21.71 3.70
C GLY A 204 -10.82 20.47 2.94
N ALA A 205 -11.03 19.27 3.53
CA ALA A 205 -10.68 17.98 2.94
C ALA A 205 -11.91 17.18 2.46
N GLU A 206 -13.05 17.84 2.25
CA GLU A 206 -14.29 17.19 1.80
C GLU A 206 -14.06 16.44 0.49
N GLY A 207 -14.56 15.19 0.40
CA GLY A 207 -14.40 14.33 -0.78
C GLY A 207 -13.00 13.75 -0.95
N LYS A 208 -12.17 13.80 0.10
CA LYS A 208 -10.81 13.25 0.07
C LYS A 208 -10.63 12.17 1.14
N VAL A 209 -9.87 11.14 0.77
CA VAL A 209 -9.47 10.06 1.68
C VAL A 209 -7.96 10.00 1.82
N LEU A 210 -7.49 9.36 2.87
CA LEU A 210 -6.08 9.00 3.02
C LEU A 210 -5.66 8.09 1.86
N TYR A 211 -4.46 8.31 1.36
CA TYR A 211 -3.90 7.44 0.34
C TYR A 211 -3.60 6.05 0.94
N VAL A 212 -3.99 5.00 0.24
CA VAL A 212 -3.86 3.61 0.72
C VAL A 212 -2.45 3.27 1.23
N TRP A 213 -1.41 3.77 0.60
CA TRP A 213 -0.03 3.53 1.02
C TRP A 213 0.43 4.39 2.21
N PHE A 214 -0.39 5.34 2.64
CA PHE A 214 -0.21 6.05 3.91
C PHE A 214 -0.95 5.31 5.03
N ASP A 215 -2.18 4.87 4.81
CA ASP A 215 -2.97 4.24 5.86
C ASP A 215 -2.61 2.76 6.07
N ALA A 216 -2.33 1.99 5.02
CA ALA A 216 -2.09 0.56 5.10
C ALA A 216 -1.02 0.15 6.14
N PRO A 217 0.18 0.75 6.21
CA PRO A 217 1.19 0.36 7.19
C PRO A 217 0.80 0.72 8.63
N ILE A 218 -0.09 1.70 8.86
CA ILE A 218 -0.66 1.98 10.16
C ILE A 218 -1.52 0.80 10.64
N GLY A 219 -1.98 -0.06 9.72
CA GLY A 219 -2.68 -1.30 10.01
C GLY A 219 -1.94 -2.21 10.98
N TYR A 220 -0.62 -2.25 10.93
CA TYR A 220 0.16 -3.03 11.90
C TYR A 220 0.00 -2.49 13.32
N ILE A 221 -0.04 -1.17 13.48
CA ILE A 221 -0.24 -0.51 14.78
C ILE A 221 -1.67 -0.76 15.26
N SER A 222 -2.66 -0.52 14.41
CA SER A 222 -4.08 -0.69 14.78
C SER A 222 -4.43 -2.14 15.11
N ASN A 223 -3.87 -3.12 14.39
CA ASN A 223 -4.06 -4.53 14.68
C ASN A 223 -3.46 -4.90 16.04
N THR A 224 -2.29 -4.37 16.37
CA THR A 224 -1.71 -4.56 17.71
C THR A 224 -2.61 -3.96 18.79
N LYS A 225 -3.18 -2.78 18.54
CA LYS A 225 -4.12 -2.13 19.47
C LYS A 225 -5.43 -2.92 19.61
N GLU A 226 -5.94 -3.53 18.56
CA GLU A 226 -7.11 -4.41 18.64
C GLU A 226 -6.84 -5.65 19.50
N LEU A 227 -5.65 -6.24 19.37
CA LEU A 227 -5.23 -7.41 20.14
C LEU A 227 -4.97 -7.06 21.61
N LEU A 228 -4.28 -5.94 21.85
CA LEU A 228 -3.76 -5.53 23.16
C LEU A 228 -4.15 -4.08 23.47
N PRO A 229 -5.44 -3.77 23.71
CA PRO A 229 -5.92 -2.39 23.86
C PRO A 229 -5.18 -1.56 24.92
N ASP A 230 -4.79 -2.19 26.03
CA ASP A 230 -4.21 -1.52 27.18
C ASP A 230 -2.66 -1.47 27.15
N SER A 231 -2.01 -2.23 26.25
CA SER A 231 -0.55 -2.39 26.26
C SER A 231 0.11 -2.31 24.88
N TRP A 232 -0.63 -2.00 23.80
CA TRP A 232 -0.10 -1.94 22.44
C TRP A 232 1.06 -0.96 22.28
N GLU A 233 1.08 0.14 23.06
CA GLU A 233 2.15 1.14 22.98
C GLU A 233 3.51 0.58 23.39
N THR A 234 3.56 -0.33 24.36
CA THR A 234 4.79 -1.03 24.73
C THR A 234 5.41 -1.75 23.55
N TRP A 235 4.59 -2.36 22.71
CA TRP A 235 5.08 -3.06 21.50
C TRP A 235 5.61 -2.13 20.40
N TRP A 236 5.16 -0.88 20.39
CA TRP A 236 5.49 0.06 19.31
C TRP A 236 6.43 1.19 19.74
N LYS A 237 6.54 1.47 21.04
CA LYS A 237 7.26 2.64 21.56
C LYS A 237 8.38 2.30 22.56
N ASP A 238 8.39 1.09 23.12
CA ASP A 238 9.47 0.64 24.00
C ASP A 238 10.74 0.36 23.17
N PRO A 239 11.88 0.99 23.44
CA PRO A 239 13.13 0.80 22.67
C PRO A 239 13.69 -0.63 22.72
N GLU A 240 13.28 -1.45 23.69
CA GLU A 240 13.67 -2.87 23.76
C GLU A 240 12.88 -3.75 22.79
N THR A 241 11.76 -3.26 22.24
CA THR A 241 10.94 -3.99 21.28
C THR A 241 11.55 -3.94 19.88
N LYS A 242 11.75 -5.10 19.28
CA LYS A 242 12.27 -5.24 17.93
C LYS A 242 11.13 -5.57 16.95
N MET A 243 11.08 -4.83 15.85
CA MET A 243 10.09 -4.99 14.80
C MET A 243 10.73 -5.52 13.52
N VAL A 244 10.10 -6.57 12.92
CA VAL A 244 10.53 -7.14 11.64
C VAL A 244 9.34 -7.20 10.69
N HIS A 245 9.50 -6.67 9.47
CA HIS A 245 8.48 -6.70 8.43
C HIS A 245 8.81 -7.75 7.36
N PHE A 246 7.99 -8.79 7.25
CA PHE A 246 8.08 -9.78 6.18
C PHE A 246 7.21 -9.35 5.00
N ILE A 247 7.81 -9.05 3.85
CA ILE A 247 7.13 -8.43 2.72
C ILE A 247 7.54 -9.04 1.36
N GLY A 248 6.76 -8.75 0.31
CA GLY A 248 7.20 -8.88 -1.08
C GLY A 248 8.06 -7.68 -1.50
N LYS A 249 8.94 -7.85 -2.47
CA LYS A 249 9.86 -6.79 -2.92
C LYS A 249 9.19 -5.54 -3.48
N ASP A 250 7.97 -5.64 -3.94
CA ASP A 250 7.14 -4.52 -4.39
C ASP A 250 6.79 -3.54 -3.26
N ASN A 251 6.87 -4.00 -2.01
CA ASN A 251 6.58 -3.21 -0.82
C ASN A 251 7.84 -2.61 -0.14
N ILE A 252 9.05 -2.83 -0.68
CA ILE A 252 10.30 -2.34 -0.05
C ILE A 252 10.26 -0.83 0.17
N VAL A 253 9.88 -0.05 -0.84
CA VAL A 253 9.87 1.41 -0.74
C VAL A 253 8.92 1.89 0.36
N PHE A 254 7.76 1.25 0.51
CA PHE A 254 6.78 1.63 1.52
C PHE A 254 7.25 1.28 2.93
N HIS A 255 7.90 0.13 3.14
CA HIS A 255 8.34 -0.32 4.45
C HIS A 255 9.73 0.18 4.86
N CYS A 256 10.57 0.59 3.91
CA CYS A 256 11.93 1.07 4.20
C CYS A 256 12.09 2.59 4.05
N ILE A 257 11.20 3.28 3.32
CA ILE A 257 11.29 4.72 3.07
C ILE A 257 10.07 5.45 3.60
N VAL A 258 8.86 5.13 3.11
CA VAL A 258 7.65 5.90 3.44
C VAL A 258 7.26 5.72 4.90
N PHE A 259 7.03 4.49 5.34
CA PHE A 259 6.58 4.20 6.70
C PHE A 259 7.61 4.62 7.78
N PRO A 260 8.91 4.34 7.63
CA PRO A 260 9.91 4.87 8.56
C PRO A 260 9.97 6.40 8.62
N SER A 261 9.73 7.10 7.50
CA SER A 261 9.61 8.56 7.50
C SER A 261 8.39 9.02 8.30
N MET A 262 7.26 8.33 8.17
CA MET A 262 6.05 8.61 8.95
C MET A 262 6.27 8.39 10.44
N LEU A 263 6.86 7.25 10.83
CA LEU A 263 7.18 6.92 12.23
C LEU A 263 8.17 7.93 12.83
N LYS A 264 9.17 8.34 12.05
CA LYS A 264 10.18 9.34 12.47
C LYS A 264 9.58 10.73 12.60
N ALA A 265 8.68 11.12 11.69
CA ALA A 265 7.96 12.40 11.75
C ALA A 265 7.02 12.45 12.98
N GLU A 266 6.35 11.34 13.29
CA GLU A 266 5.53 11.23 14.50
C GLU A 266 6.43 11.28 15.76
N GLY A 267 7.55 10.55 15.77
CA GLY A 267 8.66 10.71 16.72
C GLY A 267 8.61 9.82 17.95
N SER A 268 7.53 9.12 18.25
CA SER A 268 7.42 8.25 19.43
C SER A 268 7.53 6.75 19.12
N TYR A 269 7.47 6.36 17.86
CA TYR A 269 7.48 4.96 17.44
C TYR A 269 8.87 4.41 17.17
N ASN A 270 9.04 3.11 17.41
CA ASN A 270 10.23 2.37 17.01
C ASN A 270 10.30 2.24 15.49
N LEU A 271 11.51 2.07 14.98
CA LEU A 271 11.77 1.78 13.57
C LEU A 271 11.99 0.27 13.37
N PRO A 272 11.76 -0.26 12.15
CA PRO A 272 12.04 -1.66 11.86
C PRO A 272 13.52 -2.01 12.07
N GLU A 273 13.78 -3.10 12.79
CA GLU A 273 15.12 -3.69 12.90
C GLU A 273 15.53 -4.37 11.60
N ASN A 274 14.58 -5.01 10.92
CA ASN A 274 14.83 -5.69 9.65
C ASN A 274 13.56 -5.73 8.78
N VAL A 275 13.77 -5.75 7.46
CA VAL A 275 12.70 -5.82 6.46
C VAL A 275 13.05 -6.91 5.41
N PRO A 276 12.97 -8.21 5.77
CA PRO A 276 13.22 -9.28 4.81
C PRO A 276 12.15 -9.29 3.71
N ALA A 277 12.56 -9.01 2.47
CA ALA A 277 11.70 -9.03 1.30
C ALA A 277 11.95 -10.26 0.43
N ASN A 278 10.87 -10.89 -0.03
CA ASN A 278 10.91 -11.99 -0.97
C ASN A 278 10.81 -11.50 -2.42
N GLU A 279 11.48 -12.21 -3.32
CA GLU A 279 11.34 -12.02 -4.76
C GLU A 279 9.93 -12.44 -5.23
N PHE A 280 9.54 -12.03 -6.44
CA PHE A 280 8.28 -12.47 -7.01
C PHE A 280 8.31 -13.98 -7.30
N LEU A 281 7.24 -14.65 -6.92
CA LEU A 281 6.97 -15.99 -7.41
C LEU A 281 6.49 -15.90 -8.85
N ASN A 282 7.17 -16.60 -9.76
CA ASN A 282 6.78 -16.70 -11.15
C ASN A 282 6.11 -18.05 -11.40
N LEU A 283 5.14 -18.07 -12.31
CA LEU A 283 4.49 -19.27 -12.82
C LEU A 283 4.87 -19.42 -14.30
N GLU A 284 5.57 -20.52 -14.65
CA GLU A 284 6.06 -20.80 -16.02
C GLU A 284 6.90 -19.64 -16.63
N GLY A 285 7.67 -18.95 -15.78
CA GLY A 285 8.53 -17.83 -16.20
C GLY A 285 7.86 -16.45 -16.14
N ASP A 286 6.53 -16.39 -16.01
CA ASP A 286 5.79 -15.14 -15.93
C ASP A 286 5.41 -14.78 -14.49
N LYS A 287 5.44 -13.49 -14.17
CA LYS A 287 5.01 -12.97 -12.86
C LYS A 287 3.54 -13.33 -12.62
N ILE A 288 3.23 -13.88 -11.45
CA ILE A 288 1.87 -14.08 -10.95
C ILE A 288 1.10 -12.74 -10.96
N SER A 289 -0.12 -12.74 -11.47
CA SER A 289 -0.95 -11.54 -11.62
C SER A 289 -2.42 -11.84 -11.35
N THR A 290 -2.99 -11.18 -10.36
CA THR A 290 -4.41 -11.26 -10.04
C THR A 290 -5.29 -10.67 -11.14
N SER A 291 -4.88 -9.56 -11.75
CA SER A 291 -5.62 -8.87 -12.82
C SER A 291 -5.72 -9.72 -14.09
N ARG A 292 -4.71 -10.54 -14.37
CA ARG A 292 -4.68 -11.48 -15.52
C ARG A 292 -5.23 -12.86 -15.19
N ASN A 293 -5.64 -13.10 -13.95
CA ASN A 293 -6.02 -14.44 -13.45
C ASN A 293 -4.93 -15.51 -13.70
N TRP A 294 -3.66 -15.08 -13.63
CA TRP A 294 -2.48 -15.92 -13.79
C TRP A 294 -1.84 -16.16 -12.42
N ALA A 295 -2.38 -17.14 -11.70
CA ALA A 295 -1.94 -17.48 -10.35
C ALA A 295 -2.38 -18.90 -9.97
N VAL A 296 -1.73 -19.47 -8.98
CA VAL A 296 -2.26 -20.58 -8.19
C VAL A 296 -2.92 -19.97 -6.96
N TRP A 297 -4.23 -20.06 -6.89
CA TRP A 297 -4.99 -19.53 -5.76
C TRP A 297 -4.89 -20.47 -4.57
N LEU A 298 -4.54 -19.93 -3.41
CA LEU A 298 -4.26 -20.73 -2.22
C LEU A 298 -5.48 -21.57 -1.78
N ASN A 299 -6.67 -20.99 -1.82
CA ASN A 299 -7.92 -21.69 -1.51
C ASN A 299 -8.25 -22.81 -2.52
N GLU A 300 -7.90 -22.67 -3.80
CA GLU A 300 -8.07 -23.70 -4.82
C GLU A 300 -7.03 -24.81 -4.63
N TYR A 301 -5.76 -24.43 -4.39
CA TYR A 301 -4.71 -25.39 -4.10
C TYR A 301 -5.05 -26.31 -2.93
N LEU A 302 -5.64 -25.77 -1.86
CA LEU A 302 -6.02 -26.54 -0.68
C LEU A 302 -7.12 -27.59 -0.98
N VAL A 303 -8.00 -27.29 -1.96
CA VAL A 303 -9.03 -28.23 -2.44
C VAL A 303 -8.42 -29.29 -3.38
N ASP A 304 -7.57 -28.88 -4.30
CA ASP A 304 -7.00 -29.75 -5.34
C ASP A 304 -5.89 -30.66 -4.79
N MET A 305 -5.18 -30.20 -3.74
CA MET A 305 -4.03 -30.88 -3.13
C MET A 305 -4.18 -31.04 -1.61
N PRO A 306 -5.21 -31.76 -1.13
CA PRO A 306 -5.46 -31.88 0.31
C PRO A 306 -4.31 -32.58 1.02
N GLY A 307 -3.88 -32.01 2.15
CA GLY A 307 -2.74 -32.53 2.94
C GLY A 307 -1.37 -32.27 2.33
N LYS A 308 -1.26 -31.38 1.33
CA LYS A 308 0.01 -31.01 0.67
C LYS A 308 0.46 -29.58 0.96
N GLN A 309 0.04 -29.01 2.10
CA GLN A 309 0.40 -27.65 2.50
C GLN A 309 1.92 -27.44 2.53
N ASP A 310 2.67 -28.36 3.15
CA ASP A 310 4.13 -28.28 3.28
C ASP A 310 4.87 -28.36 1.93
N VAL A 311 4.28 -29.01 0.94
CA VAL A 311 4.87 -29.09 -0.41
C VAL A 311 4.89 -27.73 -1.08
N SER A 312 3.84 -26.92 -0.91
CA SER A 312 3.78 -25.56 -1.45
C SER A 312 4.83 -24.64 -0.80
N VAL A 313 5.10 -24.81 0.48
CA VAL A 313 6.11 -24.01 1.21
C VAL A 313 7.53 -24.35 0.78
N SER A 314 7.80 -25.60 0.42
CA SER A 314 9.14 -26.07 0.02
C SER A 314 9.67 -25.40 -1.26
N TYR A 315 8.79 -24.92 -2.15
CA TYR A 315 9.18 -24.20 -3.37
C TYR A 315 9.76 -22.82 -3.11
N THR A 316 9.59 -22.25 -1.95
CA THR A 316 10.12 -20.92 -1.62
C THR A 316 11.57 -20.96 -1.13
N HIS A 317 12.18 -22.15 -1.02
CA HIS A 317 13.52 -22.35 -0.44
C HIS A 317 14.53 -22.95 -1.44
N LEU A 318 14.15 -23.11 -2.71
CA LEU A 318 15.05 -23.61 -3.78
C LEU A 318 15.56 -22.47 -4.65
#